data_415b7321721bf343b81570ce9cc094fc
#
_entry.id   415b7321721bf343b81570ce9cc094fc
#
_cell.length_a   1.000
_cell.length_b   1.000
_cell.length_c   1.000
_cell.angle_alpha   90.00
_cell.angle_beta   90.00
_cell.angle_gamma   90.00
#
_symmetry.space_group_name_H-M   'P 1'
#
loop_
_entity.id
_entity.type
_entity.pdbx_description
1 polymer ?
#
loop_
_entity_poly.entity_id
_entity_poly.type
_entity_poly.pdbx_seq_one_letter_code
_entity_poly.pdbx_strand_id
1 'polypeptide(L)'
;MSILCSISQSNPKGAAHARSGNSFRGGVSPRFTRRPKGQSTVEYVLIIAIIGLVVLIAGPWVSSAIGNQFNTVAGAIGSGTTGENFYEPVDIPDPENGTAFAVYSEDDHSLMFYKRRGVPKVGDMFNYRRVTEVYENFETQFYAYTVASDSSNTPWADHLLDVTTARVVDEGIRPISLIAWFALMENMTTCDVSKLDTSGTQSIWDMFYNCRSIQFLDLSSFDTSGMNIGCAFHDCVSLKTVDLSGWVASSATRLDYMFCGCRSLVNIKGDIECWDVSNVNDFRSMFWHCENLNLDCSDWNVPVSAAHPYFNVNAPGVILPKVWQ
;
A
#
# COMPACT_ATOMS: atom_id res chain seq x y z
N MET A 1 38.47 0.42 1.28
CA MET A 1 38.02 1.61 2.04
C MET A 1 36.56 1.36 2.34
N SER A 2 36.31 0.74 3.49
CA SER A 2 34.96 0.28 3.88
C SER A 2 34.10 1.49 4.17
N ILE A 3 33.07 1.69 3.39
CA ILE A 3 32.01 2.65 3.70
C ILE A 3 31.08 1.95 4.70
N LEU A 4 31.13 2.43 5.93
CA LEU A 4 30.24 1.98 7.00
C LEU A 4 28.82 2.41 6.68
N CYS A 5 27.93 1.46 6.45
CA CYS A 5 26.48 1.68 6.52
C CYS A 5 26.14 2.08 7.96
N SER A 6 25.97 3.39 8.18
CA SER A 6 25.65 3.92 9.50
C SER A 6 24.15 3.85 9.72
N ILE A 7 23.76 3.01 10.67
CA ILE A 7 22.38 2.96 11.19
C ILE A 7 22.09 4.27 11.92
N SER A 8 21.22 5.10 11.33
CA SER A 8 20.69 6.29 11.98
C SER A 8 19.50 5.90 12.86
N GLN A 9 19.79 5.56 14.11
CA GLN A 9 18.75 5.53 15.15
C GLN A 9 18.62 6.93 15.74
N SER A 10 17.55 7.65 15.44
CA SER A 10 17.17 8.87 16.14
C SER A 10 16.10 8.58 17.18
N ASN A 11 16.52 8.56 18.43
CA ASN A 11 15.64 8.51 19.60
C ASN A 11 15.49 9.95 20.16
N PRO A 12 14.30 10.51 20.36
CA PRO A 12 14.15 11.74 21.11
C PRO A 12 13.69 11.45 22.53
N LYS A 13 14.57 11.67 23.51
CA LYS A 13 14.19 11.82 24.92
C LYS A 13 14.35 13.25 25.38
N GLY A 14 13.30 13.70 26.10
CA GLY A 14 13.34 14.53 27.28
C GLY A 14 13.35 16.03 27.04
N ALA A 15 12.72 16.79 27.77
CA ALA A 15 12.16 16.77 29.11
C ALA A 15 11.55 18.14 29.38
N ALA A 16 10.58 18.13 30.22
CA ALA A 16 9.88 19.21 30.84
C ALA A 16 10.76 20.30 31.45
N HIS A 17 10.25 21.52 31.51
CA HIS A 17 10.19 22.28 32.78
C HIS A 17 9.14 23.38 32.75
N ALA A 18 8.42 23.40 33.86
CA ALA A 18 7.35 24.32 34.24
C ALA A 18 7.91 25.69 34.75
N ARG A 19 7.08 26.72 34.75
CA ARG A 19 6.67 27.63 35.84
C ARG A 19 6.10 28.92 35.26
N SER A 20 4.96 29.20 35.66
CA SER A 20 4.35 30.01 36.73
C SER A 20 3.95 31.40 36.27
N GLY A 21 2.67 31.67 36.29
CA GLY A 21 1.97 32.59 37.16
C GLY A 21 2.01 34.05 36.73
N ASN A 22 0.85 34.58 36.34
CA ASN A 22 0.26 35.69 37.13
C ASN A 22 -1.12 36.08 36.58
N SER A 23 -1.98 36.29 37.53
CA SER A 23 -3.33 36.83 37.42
C SER A 23 -3.34 38.29 36.97
N PHE A 24 -4.29 38.67 36.09
CA PHE A 24 -4.85 40.00 36.11
C PHE A 24 -6.36 39.95 35.84
N ARG A 25 -7.12 40.43 36.80
CA ARG A 25 -8.56 40.73 36.70
C ARG A 25 -8.74 42.01 35.86
N GLY A 26 -9.64 41.99 34.93
CA GLY A 26 -10.13 43.17 34.25
C GLY A 26 -11.42 42.84 33.52
N GLY A 27 -12.54 43.20 34.11
CA GLY A 27 -13.85 43.02 33.51
C GLY A 27 -14.03 43.97 32.33
N VAL A 28 -14.49 43.41 31.22
CA VAL A 28 -15.02 44.18 30.10
C VAL A 28 -16.32 43.52 29.64
N SER A 29 -17.37 44.36 29.62
CA SER A 29 -18.72 44.05 29.16
C SER A 29 -18.76 43.38 27.77
N PRO A 30 -19.74 42.51 27.50
CA PRO A 30 -19.85 41.92 26.17
C PRO A 30 -20.37 42.95 25.17
N ARG A 31 -19.49 43.37 24.27
CA ARG A 31 -19.94 44.04 23.04
C ARG A 31 -20.61 42.99 22.15
N PHE A 32 -21.87 43.20 21.86
CA PHE A 32 -22.60 42.52 20.80
C PHE A 32 -21.83 42.65 19.48
N THR A 33 -21.10 41.58 19.10
CA THR A 33 -20.54 41.50 17.76
C THR A 33 -21.67 41.08 16.79
N ARG A 34 -21.85 41.88 15.75
CA ARG A 34 -22.78 41.65 14.64
C ARG A 34 -22.58 40.21 14.14
N ARG A 35 -23.67 39.44 14.06
CA ARG A 35 -23.69 38.16 13.32
C ARG A 35 -23.14 38.43 11.91
N PRO A 36 -22.21 37.57 11.42
CA PRO A 36 -21.81 37.65 10.03
C PRO A 36 -23.06 37.45 9.16
N LYS A 37 -23.24 38.31 8.17
CA LYS A 37 -24.30 38.13 7.16
C LYS A 37 -24.09 36.75 6.52
N GLY A 38 -25.13 35.93 6.46
CA GLY A 38 -25.08 34.64 5.78
C GLY A 38 -24.53 34.81 4.37
N GLN A 39 -23.65 33.91 3.99
CA GLN A 39 -23.10 33.87 2.64
C GLN A 39 -24.24 33.78 1.64
N SER A 40 -24.14 34.53 0.54
CA SER A 40 -25.19 34.51 -0.49
C SER A 40 -25.22 33.20 -1.24
N THR A 41 -26.37 32.83 -1.75
CA THR A 41 -26.55 31.59 -2.58
C THR A 41 -25.54 31.54 -3.72
N VAL A 42 -25.11 32.71 -4.23
CA VAL A 42 -24.12 32.83 -5.29
C VAL A 42 -22.71 32.39 -4.81
N GLU A 43 -22.33 32.74 -3.57
CA GLU A 43 -21.05 32.28 -2.99
C GLU A 43 -21.03 30.78 -2.79
N TYR A 44 -22.16 30.17 -2.36
CA TYR A 44 -22.26 28.70 -2.27
C TYR A 44 -22.14 28.02 -3.64
N VAL A 45 -22.80 28.54 -4.66
CA VAL A 45 -22.70 28.01 -6.02
C VAL A 45 -21.28 28.13 -6.57
N LEU A 46 -20.59 29.24 -6.27
CA LEU A 46 -19.19 29.45 -6.69
C LEU A 46 -18.23 28.49 -5.99
N ILE A 47 -18.42 28.24 -4.69
CA ILE A 47 -17.64 27.27 -3.92
C ILE A 47 -17.84 25.86 -4.47
N ILE A 48 -19.09 25.45 -4.76
CA ILE A 48 -19.39 24.14 -5.33
C ILE A 48 -18.77 24.00 -6.73
N ALA A 49 -18.80 25.05 -7.55
CA ALA A 49 -18.19 25.04 -8.88
C ALA A 49 -16.65 24.92 -8.80
N ILE A 50 -16.01 25.61 -7.84
CA ILE A 50 -14.56 25.53 -7.63
C ILE A 50 -14.17 24.14 -7.11
N ILE A 51 -14.93 23.57 -6.17
CA ILE A 51 -14.71 22.21 -5.67
C ILE A 51 -14.86 21.20 -6.80
N GLY A 52 -15.90 21.32 -7.63
CA GLY A 52 -16.10 20.46 -8.80
C GLY A 52 -14.94 20.55 -9.79
N LEU A 53 -14.39 21.75 -10.01
CA LEU A 53 -13.23 21.95 -10.88
C LEU A 53 -11.95 21.36 -10.29
N VAL A 54 -11.74 21.47 -8.99
CA VAL A 54 -10.58 20.86 -8.29
C VAL A 54 -10.65 19.33 -8.34
N VAL A 55 -11.83 18.74 -8.18
CA VAL A 55 -12.04 17.29 -8.30
C VAL A 55 -11.72 16.79 -9.72
N LEU A 56 -12.10 17.56 -10.75
CA LEU A 56 -11.80 17.24 -12.15
C LEU A 56 -10.29 17.31 -12.48
N ILE A 57 -9.56 18.23 -11.84
CA ILE A 57 -8.14 18.46 -12.14
C ILE A 57 -7.21 17.58 -11.29
N ALA A 58 -7.58 17.27 -10.06
CA ALA A 58 -6.71 16.62 -9.08
C ALA A 58 -6.81 15.08 -9.06
N GLY A 59 -7.71 14.50 -9.85
CA GLY A 59 -7.85 13.05 -9.99
C GLY A 59 -8.49 12.32 -8.80
N PRO A 60 -8.51 10.98 -8.82
CA PRO A 60 -9.33 10.16 -7.93
C PRO A 60 -9.09 10.30 -6.42
N TRP A 61 -7.90 10.65 -5.99
CA TRP A 61 -7.56 10.75 -4.55
C TRP A 61 -8.15 11.99 -3.85
N VAL A 62 -8.35 13.09 -4.57
CA VAL A 62 -9.03 14.27 -4.02
C VAL A 62 -10.53 14.04 -3.96
N SER A 63 -11.07 13.25 -4.89
CA SER A 63 -12.45 12.80 -4.92
C SER A 63 -12.84 12.04 -3.64
N SER A 64 -11.99 11.12 -3.20
CA SER A 64 -12.22 10.31 -1.99
C SER A 64 -12.16 11.16 -0.70
N ALA A 65 -11.18 12.05 -0.57
CA ALA A 65 -11.03 12.91 0.61
C ALA A 65 -12.18 13.94 0.73
N ILE A 66 -12.64 14.50 -0.39
CA ILE A 66 -13.76 15.45 -0.43
C ILE A 66 -15.09 14.71 -0.22
N GLY A 67 -15.26 13.52 -0.79
CA GLY A 67 -16.44 12.68 -0.57
C GLY A 67 -16.68 12.38 0.91
N ASN A 68 -15.64 12.03 1.65
CA ASN A 68 -15.73 11.78 3.09
C ASN A 68 -16.13 13.03 3.89
N GLN A 69 -15.68 14.22 3.50
CA GLN A 69 -16.09 15.48 4.16
C GLN A 69 -17.53 15.87 3.82
N PHE A 70 -17.97 15.66 2.57
CA PHE A 70 -19.35 15.92 2.19
C PHE A 70 -20.35 15.05 2.95
N ASN A 71 -20.03 13.79 3.22
CA ASN A 71 -20.90 12.89 3.98
C ASN A 71 -20.97 13.27 5.46
N THR A 72 -19.87 13.73 6.05
CA THR A 72 -19.86 14.24 7.41
C THR A 72 -20.79 15.47 7.51
N VAL A 73 -20.79 16.34 6.50
CA VAL A 73 -21.66 17.53 6.45
C VAL A 73 -23.11 17.15 6.12
N ALA A 74 -23.34 16.22 5.17
CA ALA A 74 -24.67 15.76 4.84
C ALA A 74 -25.35 15.01 5.99
N GLY A 75 -24.59 14.19 6.74
CA GLY A 75 -25.04 13.57 7.97
C GLY A 75 -25.40 14.57 9.07
N ALA A 76 -24.62 15.67 9.19
CA ALA A 76 -24.91 16.76 10.14
C ALA A 76 -26.13 17.61 9.76
N ILE A 77 -26.43 17.75 8.45
CA ILE A 77 -27.60 18.50 7.95
C ILE A 77 -28.87 17.65 7.99
N GLY A 78 -28.74 16.33 7.77
CA GLY A 78 -29.87 15.37 7.79
C GLY A 78 -30.43 15.07 9.18
N SER A 79 -29.71 15.42 10.27
CA SER A 79 -30.12 15.16 11.66
C SER A 79 -31.19 16.11 12.21
N GLY A 80 -31.82 16.96 11.37
CA GLY A 80 -32.77 18.01 11.76
C GLY A 80 -34.23 17.59 11.90
N THR A 81 -34.66 16.36 11.62
CA THR A 81 -36.07 15.96 11.81
C THR A 81 -36.23 14.49 12.21
N THR A 82 -36.81 14.31 13.40
CA THR A 82 -37.69 13.22 13.90
C THR A 82 -37.21 11.79 13.74
N GLY A 83 -36.96 11.19 14.91
CA GLY A 83 -36.81 9.80 15.25
C GLY A 83 -37.45 8.79 14.33
N GLU A 84 -36.58 8.01 13.72
CA GLU A 84 -36.79 6.58 13.46
C GLU A 84 -35.42 5.99 13.11
N ASN A 85 -35.04 5.00 13.90
CA ASN A 85 -33.94 4.05 13.69
C ASN A 85 -32.69 4.59 12.98
N PHE A 86 -31.78 5.15 13.78
CA PHE A 86 -30.37 5.17 13.37
C PHE A 86 -29.95 3.72 13.17
N TYR A 87 -29.96 3.26 11.92
CA TYR A 87 -29.07 2.16 11.55
C TYR A 87 -27.67 2.65 11.93
N GLU A 88 -27.05 2.00 12.90
CA GLU A 88 -25.60 2.16 13.10
C GLU A 88 -24.98 1.94 11.72
N PRO A 89 -24.15 2.87 11.24
CA PRO A 89 -23.57 2.67 9.93
C PRO A 89 -22.80 1.36 9.95
N VAL A 90 -23.18 0.43 9.10
CA VAL A 90 -22.49 -0.85 8.85
C VAL A 90 -21.02 -0.64 8.45
N ASP A 91 -20.59 0.60 8.41
CA ASP A 91 -19.39 1.14 7.78
C ASP A 91 -18.38 1.71 8.81
N ILE A 92 -18.32 1.18 10.03
CA ILE A 92 -17.36 1.64 11.05
C ILE A 92 -16.11 0.75 11.00
N PRO A 93 -14.91 1.32 10.75
CA PRO A 93 -13.65 0.59 10.89
C PRO A 93 -13.52 -0.01 12.31
N ASP A 94 -13.16 -1.27 12.40
CA ASP A 94 -12.87 -1.94 13.66
C ASP A 94 -11.62 -2.83 13.50
N PRO A 95 -10.42 -2.25 13.63
CA PRO A 95 -9.16 -2.97 13.41
C PRO A 95 -8.94 -4.16 14.33
N GLU A 96 -9.58 -4.15 15.51
CA GLU A 96 -9.38 -5.19 16.51
C GLU A 96 -10.39 -6.34 16.38
N ASN A 97 -11.69 -6.02 16.21
CA ASN A 97 -12.77 -7.01 16.28
C ASN A 97 -13.62 -7.08 15.01
N GLY A 98 -13.32 -6.25 14.02
CA GLY A 98 -14.02 -6.26 12.74
C GLY A 98 -13.69 -7.51 11.91
N THR A 99 -14.57 -7.83 10.96
CA THR A 99 -14.30 -8.83 9.94
C THR A 99 -13.46 -8.21 8.82
N ALA A 100 -12.38 -8.87 8.41
CA ALA A 100 -11.66 -8.50 7.21
C ALA A 100 -12.40 -9.02 5.98
N PHE A 101 -12.66 -8.13 5.04
CA PHE A 101 -13.27 -8.48 3.76
C PHE A 101 -12.71 -7.60 2.64
N ALA A 102 -12.74 -8.12 1.43
CA ALA A 102 -12.45 -7.35 0.22
C ALA A 102 -13.72 -7.18 -0.60
N VAL A 103 -13.83 -6.04 -1.28
CA VAL A 103 -14.93 -5.72 -2.18
C VAL A 103 -14.36 -5.45 -3.56
N TYR A 104 -14.88 -6.15 -4.56
CA TYR A 104 -14.67 -5.80 -5.96
C TYR A 104 -15.85 -5.00 -6.47
N SER A 105 -15.56 -3.96 -7.25
CA SER A 105 -16.55 -3.13 -7.91
C SER A 105 -16.23 -2.99 -9.40
N GLU A 106 -17.19 -3.33 -10.24
CA GLU A 106 -17.12 -3.10 -11.70
C GLU A 106 -17.25 -1.62 -12.06
N ASP A 107 -17.82 -0.77 -11.20
CA ASP A 107 -18.06 0.66 -11.50
C ASP A 107 -16.74 1.40 -11.78
N ASP A 108 -15.65 1.01 -11.12
CA ASP A 108 -14.31 1.62 -11.26
C ASP A 108 -13.18 0.59 -11.30
N HIS A 109 -13.50 -0.69 -11.47
CA HIS A 109 -12.55 -1.81 -11.52
C HIS A 109 -11.61 -1.83 -10.31
N SER A 110 -12.18 -1.60 -9.11
CA SER A 110 -11.42 -1.53 -7.88
C SER A 110 -11.58 -2.76 -7.00
N LEU A 111 -10.48 -3.16 -6.35
CA LEU A 111 -10.44 -4.18 -5.31
C LEU A 111 -10.01 -3.52 -4.00
N MET A 112 -10.94 -3.37 -3.06
CA MET A 112 -10.74 -2.63 -1.81
C MET A 112 -10.85 -3.54 -0.60
N PHE A 113 -9.91 -3.42 0.35
CA PHE A 113 -9.81 -4.25 1.55
C PHE A 113 -10.21 -3.46 2.78
N TYR A 114 -11.07 -4.04 3.61
CA TYR A 114 -11.66 -3.42 4.79
C TYR A 114 -11.56 -4.32 6.01
N LYS A 115 -11.59 -3.69 7.22
CA LYS A 115 -11.72 -4.36 8.52
C LYS A 115 -12.80 -3.66 9.32
N ARG A 116 -14.04 -4.16 9.28
CA ARG A 116 -15.24 -3.47 9.80
C ARG A 116 -16.20 -4.42 10.47
N ARG A 117 -17.15 -3.88 11.25
CA ARG A 117 -18.20 -4.67 11.92
C ARG A 117 -19.24 -5.22 10.98
N GLY A 118 -19.42 -4.62 9.83
CA GLY A 118 -20.41 -5.06 8.85
C GLY A 118 -19.76 -5.38 7.52
N VAL A 119 -20.21 -6.48 6.93
CA VAL A 119 -19.82 -6.88 5.58
C VAL A 119 -20.97 -6.52 4.63
N PRO A 120 -20.75 -5.72 3.58
CA PRO A 120 -21.79 -5.35 2.62
C PRO A 120 -22.25 -6.57 1.81
N LYS A 121 -23.40 -6.47 1.18
CA LYS A 121 -23.91 -7.51 0.28
C LYS A 121 -23.69 -7.10 -1.16
N VAL A 122 -23.62 -8.09 -2.03
CA VAL A 122 -23.65 -7.88 -3.48
C VAL A 122 -24.87 -7.04 -3.87
N GLY A 123 -24.64 -5.99 -4.63
CA GLY A 123 -25.65 -5.03 -5.06
C GLY A 123 -25.79 -3.79 -4.16
N ASP A 124 -25.26 -3.81 -2.94
CA ASP A 124 -25.25 -2.64 -2.06
C ASP A 124 -24.38 -1.52 -2.65
N MET A 125 -24.70 -0.28 -2.26
CA MET A 125 -23.80 0.85 -2.45
C MET A 125 -22.91 0.96 -1.21
N PHE A 126 -21.61 0.73 -1.39
CA PHE A 126 -20.64 0.76 -0.31
C PHE A 126 -19.46 1.67 -0.68
N ASN A 127 -19.20 2.68 0.13
CA ASN A 127 -18.21 3.72 -0.17
C ASN A 127 -18.36 4.30 -1.61
N TYR A 128 -19.58 4.61 -2.00
CA TYR A 128 -19.96 5.17 -3.31
C TYR A 128 -19.73 4.27 -4.53
N ARG A 129 -19.50 2.99 -4.31
CA ARG A 129 -19.34 1.98 -5.35
C ARG A 129 -20.41 0.91 -5.20
N ARG A 130 -20.86 0.38 -6.29
CA ARG A 130 -21.71 -0.82 -6.25
C ARG A 130 -20.83 -2.02 -5.93
N VAL A 131 -21.23 -2.78 -4.93
CA VAL A 131 -20.59 -4.04 -4.57
C VAL A 131 -20.93 -5.08 -5.64
N THR A 132 -19.93 -5.49 -6.41
CA THR A 132 -20.09 -6.56 -7.39
C THR A 132 -19.82 -7.92 -6.73
N GLU A 133 -18.73 -8.02 -5.97
CA GLU A 133 -18.38 -9.20 -5.19
C GLU A 133 -17.79 -8.85 -3.84
N VAL A 134 -17.90 -9.78 -2.90
CA VAL A 134 -17.35 -9.67 -1.54
C VAL A 134 -16.57 -10.94 -1.23
N TYR A 135 -15.37 -10.76 -0.68
CA TYR A 135 -14.48 -11.85 -0.29
C TYR A 135 -14.12 -11.75 1.17
N GLU A 136 -14.31 -12.84 1.90
CA GLU A 136 -14.02 -12.95 3.32
C GLU A 136 -12.96 -14.03 3.60
N ASN A 137 -12.46 -14.10 4.82
CA ASN A 137 -11.57 -15.16 5.32
C ASN A 137 -10.21 -15.28 4.60
N PHE A 138 -9.74 -14.24 3.92
CA PHE A 138 -8.47 -14.28 3.19
C PHE A 138 -7.24 -14.08 4.11
N GLU A 139 -7.39 -13.55 5.33
CA GLU A 139 -6.26 -13.29 6.24
C GLU A 139 -5.52 -14.56 6.66
N THR A 140 -6.21 -15.68 6.73
CA THR A 140 -5.68 -16.97 7.22
C THR A 140 -5.40 -17.97 6.11
N GLN A 141 -5.41 -17.55 4.86
CA GLN A 141 -5.23 -18.44 3.70
C GLN A 141 -3.83 -18.29 3.09
N PHE A 142 -3.37 -19.38 2.51
CA PHE A 142 -2.22 -19.40 1.63
C PHE A 142 -2.70 -19.54 0.19
N TYR A 143 -2.34 -18.60 -0.64
CA TYR A 143 -2.63 -18.64 -2.07
C TYR A 143 -1.40 -19.11 -2.84
N ALA A 144 -1.56 -19.39 -4.11
CA ALA A 144 -0.49 -19.77 -4.99
C ALA A 144 -0.76 -19.29 -6.42
N TYR A 145 0.30 -18.98 -7.11
CA TYR A 145 0.29 -18.88 -8.56
C TYR A 145 0.73 -20.21 -9.15
N THR A 146 0.05 -20.64 -10.18
CA THR A 146 0.36 -21.90 -10.87
C THR A 146 0.83 -21.61 -12.28
N VAL A 147 2.13 -21.74 -12.51
CA VAL A 147 2.77 -21.51 -13.82
C VAL A 147 2.13 -22.36 -14.94
N ALA A 148 1.74 -23.62 -14.63
CA ALA A 148 1.19 -24.53 -15.63
C ALA A 148 -0.19 -24.09 -16.17
N SER A 149 -0.97 -23.33 -15.39
CA SER A 149 -2.30 -22.85 -15.77
C SER A 149 -2.35 -21.33 -15.93
N ASP A 150 -1.24 -20.62 -15.68
CA ASP A 150 -1.16 -19.15 -15.67
C ASP A 150 -2.31 -18.54 -14.85
N SER A 151 -2.52 -19.04 -13.65
CA SER A 151 -3.66 -18.69 -12.81
C SER A 151 -3.27 -18.57 -11.34
N SER A 152 -3.98 -17.71 -10.61
CA SER A 152 -3.94 -17.61 -9.17
C SER A 152 -5.20 -18.25 -8.57
N ASN A 153 -5.09 -18.74 -7.34
CA ASN A 153 -6.24 -19.26 -6.58
C ASN A 153 -6.71 -18.29 -5.50
N THR A 154 -6.42 -17.01 -5.66
CA THR A 154 -6.97 -15.97 -4.79
C THR A 154 -8.49 -15.89 -4.94
N PRO A 155 -9.24 -15.46 -3.91
CA PRO A 155 -10.70 -15.36 -4.00
C PRO A 155 -11.18 -14.48 -5.16
N TRP A 156 -10.42 -13.48 -5.55
CA TRP A 156 -10.70 -12.52 -6.63
C TRP A 156 -10.07 -12.92 -7.97
N ALA A 157 -9.76 -14.21 -8.18
CA ALA A 157 -9.08 -14.69 -9.39
C ALA A 157 -9.85 -14.41 -10.68
N ASP A 158 -11.18 -14.33 -10.63
CA ASP A 158 -12.02 -14.08 -11.80
C ASP A 158 -11.89 -12.63 -12.32
N HIS A 159 -11.30 -11.70 -11.55
CA HIS A 159 -11.18 -10.27 -11.88
C HIS A 159 -9.74 -9.77 -12.06
N LEU A 160 -8.76 -10.67 -12.16
CA LEU A 160 -7.34 -10.28 -12.23
C LEU A 160 -7.04 -9.30 -13.37
N LEU A 161 -7.67 -9.49 -14.54
CA LEU A 161 -7.50 -8.62 -15.69
C LEU A 161 -8.38 -7.37 -15.66
N ASP A 162 -9.40 -7.33 -14.81
CA ASP A 162 -10.30 -6.19 -14.69
C ASP A 162 -9.79 -5.16 -13.69
N VAL A 163 -9.10 -5.60 -12.62
CA VAL A 163 -8.65 -4.71 -11.55
C VAL A 163 -7.63 -3.70 -12.06
N THR A 164 -7.97 -2.41 -11.91
CA THR A 164 -7.08 -1.29 -12.21
C THR A 164 -6.52 -0.62 -10.96
N THR A 165 -7.22 -0.77 -9.83
CA THR A 165 -6.85 -0.20 -8.54
C THR A 165 -7.07 -1.21 -7.43
N ALA A 166 -6.05 -1.42 -6.59
CA ALA A 166 -6.17 -2.18 -5.35
C ALA A 166 -5.80 -1.28 -4.15
N ARG A 167 -6.56 -1.37 -3.06
CA ARG A 167 -6.26 -0.56 -1.88
C ARG A 167 -6.69 -1.21 -0.58
N VAL A 168 -5.81 -1.14 0.44
CA VAL A 168 -6.15 -1.42 1.83
C VAL A 168 -6.66 -0.14 2.48
N VAL A 169 -7.96 -0.10 2.77
CA VAL A 169 -8.64 1.11 3.26
C VAL A 169 -8.53 1.24 4.76
N ASP A 170 -8.69 0.14 5.49
CA ASP A 170 -8.66 0.12 6.94
C ASP A 170 -7.39 -0.52 7.48
N GLU A 171 -6.99 -0.14 8.69
CA GLU A 171 -5.93 -0.80 9.45
C GLU A 171 -6.41 -2.13 10.06
N GLY A 172 -5.47 -2.94 10.56
CA GLY A 172 -5.76 -4.16 11.30
C GLY A 172 -5.97 -5.40 10.43
N ILE A 173 -5.81 -5.32 9.10
CA ILE A 173 -5.78 -6.47 8.21
C ILE A 173 -4.40 -7.13 8.33
N ARG A 174 -4.37 -8.41 8.76
CA ARG A 174 -3.17 -9.16 9.14
C ARG A 174 -3.06 -10.49 8.40
N PRO A 175 -2.69 -10.49 7.14
CA PRO A 175 -2.59 -11.71 6.36
C PRO A 175 -1.40 -12.55 6.82
N ILE A 176 -1.60 -13.85 6.99
CA ILE A 176 -0.50 -14.78 7.24
C ILE A 176 0.36 -15.00 5.99
N SER A 177 -0.18 -14.72 4.82
CA SER A 177 0.48 -14.87 3.52
C SER A 177 -0.08 -13.84 2.52
N LEU A 178 0.82 -13.23 1.75
CA LEU A 178 0.50 -12.37 0.63
C LEU A 178 0.91 -13.01 -0.72
N ILE A 179 1.14 -14.33 -0.71
CA ILE A 179 1.52 -15.05 -1.94
C ILE A 179 0.45 -14.83 -3.01
N ALA A 180 0.88 -14.35 -4.17
CA ALA A 180 0.06 -14.15 -5.37
C ALA A 180 -1.16 -13.21 -5.20
N TRP A 181 -1.24 -12.39 -4.15
CA TRP A 181 -2.42 -11.56 -3.89
C TRP A 181 -2.81 -10.67 -5.08
N PHE A 182 -1.85 -10.13 -5.78
CA PHE A 182 -2.07 -9.25 -6.94
C PHE A 182 -1.46 -9.85 -8.23
N ALA A 183 -1.03 -11.11 -8.19
CA ALA A 183 -0.45 -11.76 -9.36
C ALA A 183 -1.41 -11.71 -10.56
N LEU A 184 -0.85 -11.45 -11.75
CA LEU A 184 -1.58 -11.37 -13.02
C LEU A 184 -2.56 -10.18 -13.15
N MET A 185 -2.54 -9.21 -12.23
CA MET A 185 -3.31 -7.97 -12.38
C MET A 185 -2.61 -7.05 -13.38
N GLU A 186 -2.59 -7.46 -14.65
CA GLU A 186 -1.83 -6.81 -15.72
C GLU A 186 -2.25 -5.35 -15.94
N ASN A 187 -3.52 -5.02 -15.69
CA ASN A 187 -4.07 -3.68 -15.88
C ASN A 187 -4.02 -2.82 -14.62
N MET A 188 -3.55 -3.35 -13.50
CA MET A 188 -3.44 -2.60 -12.25
C MET A 188 -2.40 -1.50 -12.36
N THR A 189 -2.82 -0.25 -12.18
CA THR A 189 -1.96 0.94 -12.23
C THR A 189 -1.71 1.53 -10.85
N THR A 190 -2.55 1.23 -9.88
CA THR A 190 -2.49 1.77 -8.51
C THR A 190 -2.66 0.64 -7.50
N CYS A 191 -1.71 0.56 -6.56
CA CYS A 191 -1.80 -0.34 -5.42
C CYS A 191 -1.34 0.39 -4.15
N ASP A 192 -2.24 0.49 -3.16
CA ASP A 192 -1.94 1.09 -1.85
C ASP A 192 -2.18 0.05 -0.75
N VAL A 193 -1.10 -0.51 -0.26
CA VAL A 193 -1.08 -1.54 0.79
C VAL A 193 -0.44 -1.04 2.08
N SER A 194 -0.28 0.28 2.22
CA SER A 194 0.43 0.93 3.33
C SER A 194 -0.18 0.64 4.72
N LYS A 195 -1.44 0.20 4.76
CA LYS A 195 -2.15 -0.12 6.00
C LYS A 195 -2.20 -1.61 6.34
N LEU A 196 -1.56 -2.48 5.56
CA LEU A 196 -1.41 -3.88 5.94
C LEU A 196 -0.50 -4.00 7.17
N ASP A 197 -0.91 -4.81 8.12
CA ASP A 197 -0.04 -5.27 9.20
C ASP A 197 0.63 -6.58 8.76
N THR A 198 1.88 -6.48 8.32
CA THR A 198 2.64 -7.61 7.80
C THR A 198 3.52 -8.29 8.85
N SER A 199 3.42 -7.90 10.13
CA SER A 199 4.24 -8.44 11.22
C SER A 199 4.13 -9.96 11.43
N GLY A 200 3.02 -10.57 10.96
CA GLY A 200 2.79 -12.02 10.96
C GLY A 200 2.87 -12.69 9.60
N THR A 201 3.16 -11.94 8.55
CA THR A 201 3.18 -12.46 7.18
C THR A 201 4.44 -13.30 6.92
N GLN A 202 4.24 -14.49 6.38
CA GLN A 202 5.34 -15.45 6.16
C GLN A 202 5.97 -15.32 4.77
N SER A 203 5.22 -14.83 3.78
CA SER A 203 5.69 -14.77 2.39
C SER A 203 4.93 -13.76 1.56
N ILE A 204 5.67 -13.09 0.67
CA ILE A 204 5.15 -12.26 -0.43
C ILE A 204 5.52 -12.86 -1.79
N TRP A 205 5.80 -14.15 -1.85
CA TRP A 205 6.17 -14.84 -3.10
C TRP A 205 5.14 -14.58 -4.20
N ASP A 206 5.58 -14.18 -5.39
CA ASP A 206 4.71 -13.84 -6.54
C ASP A 206 3.65 -12.75 -6.25
N MET A 207 3.76 -11.96 -5.18
CA MET A 207 2.72 -11.01 -4.76
C MET A 207 2.27 -10.09 -5.90
N PHE A 208 3.22 -9.59 -6.69
CA PHE A 208 2.99 -8.70 -7.85
C PHE A 208 3.45 -9.34 -9.17
N TYR A 209 3.50 -10.69 -9.24
CA TYR A 209 3.89 -11.36 -10.47
C TYR A 209 3.05 -10.87 -11.65
N ASN A 210 3.72 -10.46 -12.73
CA ASN A 210 3.09 -10.00 -13.98
C ASN A 210 2.13 -8.80 -13.83
N CYS A 211 2.35 -7.91 -12.86
CA CYS A 211 1.64 -6.63 -12.74
C CYS A 211 2.25 -5.63 -13.75
N ARG A 212 1.86 -5.76 -15.03
CA ARG A 212 2.54 -5.11 -16.16
C ARG A 212 2.36 -3.60 -16.23
N SER A 213 1.28 -3.06 -15.65
CA SER A 213 0.94 -1.63 -15.78
C SER A 213 1.36 -0.78 -14.60
N ILE A 214 1.76 -1.39 -13.47
CA ILE A 214 2.15 -0.66 -12.28
C ILE A 214 3.50 0.03 -12.50
N GLN A 215 3.59 1.32 -12.14
CA GLN A 215 4.83 2.10 -12.33
C GLN A 215 5.51 2.47 -11.02
N PHE A 216 4.78 2.49 -9.92
CA PHE A 216 5.28 2.82 -8.60
C PHE A 216 4.63 1.91 -7.55
N LEU A 217 5.44 1.41 -6.62
CA LEU A 217 4.99 0.68 -5.44
C LEU A 217 5.67 1.26 -4.20
N ASP A 218 4.90 1.53 -3.17
CA ASP A 218 5.40 1.87 -1.83
C ASP A 218 5.10 0.72 -0.88
N LEU A 219 6.15 0.02 -0.47
CA LEU A 219 6.09 -1.11 0.46
C LEU A 219 6.94 -0.84 1.71
N SER A 220 7.25 0.44 1.98
CA SER A 220 8.08 0.86 3.11
C SER A 220 7.45 0.56 4.47
N SER A 221 6.14 0.30 4.52
CA SER A 221 5.43 -0.11 5.73
C SER A 221 5.55 -1.59 6.07
N PHE A 222 6.13 -2.42 5.17
CA PHE A 222 6.19 -3.86 5.38
C PHE A 222 7.28 -4.26 6.38
N ASP A 223 6.91 -5.07 7.37
CA ASP A 223 7.87 -5.81 8.18
C ASP A 223 8.25 -7.11 7.45
N THR A 224 9.46 -7.18 6.92
CA THR A 224 9.96 -8.33 6.18
C THR A 224 10.79 -9.29 7.04
N SER A 225 10.87 -9.07 8.36
CA SER A 225 11.60 -9.95 9.27
C SER A 225 10.99 -11.35 9.28
N GLY A 226 11.78 -12.36 8.92
CA GLY A 226 11.32 -13.76 8.82
C GLY A 226 10.50 -14.10 7.57
N MET A 227 10.33 -13.17 6.64
CA MET A 227 9.49 -13.30 5.46
C MET A 227 10.26 -13.89 4.26
N ASN A 228 9.60 -14.72 3.47
CA ASN A 228 10.09 -15.10 2.16
C ASN A 228 9.71 -14.04 1.13
N ILE A 229 10.71 -13.38 0.54
CA ILE A 229 10.57 -12.21 -0.33
C ILE A 229 10.96 -12.46 -1.79
N GLY A 230 11.26 -13.69 -2.19
CA GLY A 230 11.59 -14.03 -3.58
C GLY A 230 10.41 -13.84 -4.54
N CYS A 231 10.69 -13.73 -5.84
CA CYS A 231 9.72 -13.59 -6.94
C CYS A 231 8.71 -12.43 -6.81
N ALA A 232 8.82 -11.55 -5.81
CA ALA A 232 7.78 -10.60 -5.44
C ALA A 232 7.33 -9.67 -6.58
N PHE A 233 8.24 -9.29 -7.50
CA PHE A 233 8.00 -8.32 -8.59
C PHE A 233 8.30 -8.90 -9.98
N HIS A 234 8.32 -10.20 -10.11
CA HIS A 234 8.63 -10.86 -11.38
C HIS A 234 7.70 -10.38 -12.50
N ASP A 235 8.26 -9.98 -13.64
CA ASP A 235 7.58 -9.44 -14.83
C ASP A 235 6.72 -8.16 -14.59
N CYS A 236 7.06 -7.35 -13.59
CA CYS A 236 6.53 -5.99 -13.45
C CYS A 236 7.20 -5.05 -14.48
N VAL A 237 6.91 -5.25 -15.76
CA VAL A 237 7.67 -4.64 -16.89
C VAL A 237 7.63 -3.11 -16.92
N SER A 238 6.59 -2.47 -16.39
CA SER A 238 6.44 -1.01 -16.34
C SER A 238 6.89 -0.39 -15.01
N LEU A 239 7.26 -1.20 -14.00
CA LEU A 239 7.66 -0.71 -12.69
C LEU A 239 8.93 0.12 -12.80
N LYS A 240 8.86 1.41 -12.44
CA LYS A 240 9.96 2.37 -12.48
C LYS A 240 10.64 2.56 -11.14
N THR A 241 9.84 2.58 -10.09
CA THR A 241 10.33 2.78 -8.73
C THR A 241 9.57 1.88 -7.77
N VAL A 242 10.31 1.22 -6.89
CA VAL A 242 9.76 0.53 -5.73
C VAL A 242 10.42 1.08 -4.46
N ASP A 243 9.62 1.32 -3.43
CA ASP A 243 10.10 1.76 -2.11
C ASP A 243 10.11 0.56 -1.16
N LEU A 244 11.30 0.10 -0.82
CA LEU A 244 11.59 -1.01 0.10
C LEU A 244 12.29 -0.49 1.36
N SER A 245 12.12 0.80 1.69
CA SER A 245 12.74 1.39 2.88
C SER A 245 12.33 0.62 4.13
N GLY A 246 13.30 0.24 4.94
CA GLY A 246 13.05 -0.57 6.15
C GLY A 246 13.03 -2.08 5.93
N TRP A 247 13.08 -2.56 4.69
CA TRP A 247 13.15 -4.00 4.43
C TRP A 247 14.48 -4.60 4.92
N VAL A 248 14.41 -5.83 5.41
CA VAL A 248 15.56 -6.62 5.82
C VAL A 248 15.59 -7.96 5.08
N ALA A 249 16.76 -8.35 4.61
CA ALA A 249 16.96 -9.61 3.89
C ALA A 249 17.64 -10.69 4.73
N SER A 250 18.01 -10.40 5.98
CA SER A 250 18.81 -11.31 6.84
C SER A 250 18.14 -12.65 7.14
N SER A 251 16.81 -12.72 7.05
CA SER A 251 16.04 -13.97 7.18
C SER A 251 15.78 -14.66 5.86
N ALA A 252 16.00 -13.98 4.72
CA ALA A 252 15.72 -14.52 3.41
C ALA A 252 16.71 -15.65 3.08
N THR A 253 16.19 -16.73 2.56
CA THR A 253 16.99 -17.84 2.03
C THR A 253 17.01 -17.85 0.50
N ARG A 254 16.08 -17.13 -0.13
CA ARG A 254 15.93 -17.02 -1.58
C ARG A 254 15.53 -15.60 -1.96
N LEU A 255 16.18 -15.08 -3.00
CA LEU A 255 15.87 -13.82 -3.69
C LEU A 255 15.72 -14.04 -5.20
N ASP A 256 15.56 -15.29 -5.60
CA ASP A 256 15.46 -15.66 -7.00
C ASP A 256 14.24 -14.99 -7.65
N TYR A 257 14.42 -14.55 -8.89
CA TYR A 257 13.44 -13.88 -9.74
C TYR A 257 12.81 -12.60 -9.15
N MET A 258 13.31 -12.06 -8.03
CA MET A 258 12.64 -10.97 -7.30
C MET A 258 12.29 -9.77 -8.20
N PHE A 259 13.20 -9.35 -9.07
CA PHE A 259 13.00 -8.26 -10.04
C PHE A 259 13.14 -8.73 -11.49
N CYS A 260 13.10 -10.03 -11.72
CA CYS A 260 13.22 -10.59 -13.05
C CYS A 260 12.19 -9.95 -13.99
N GLY A 261 12.63 -9.48 -15.16
CA GLY A 261 11.74 -8.86 -16.14
C GLY A 261 11.27 -7.43 -15.83
N CYS A 262 11.76 -6.80 -14.77
CA CYS A 262 11.44 -5.41 -14.44
C CYS A 262 12.20 -4.42 -15.36
N ARG A 263 11.86 -4.41 -16.65
CA ARG A 263 12.63 -3.72 -17.69
C ARG A 263 12.69 -2.21 -17.50
N SER A 264 11.66 -1.60 -16.93
CA SER A 264 11.58 -0.15 -16.70
C SER A 264 12.14 0.29 -15.35
N LEU A 265 12.60 -0.64 -14.49
CA LEU A 265 13.05 -0.34 -13.15
C LEU A 265 14.34 0.50 -13.18
N VAL A 266 14.27 1.68 -12.58
CA VAL A 266 15.40 2.62 -12.50
C VAL A 266 15.79 2.93 -11.06
N ASN A 267 14.87 2.72 -10.09
CA ASN A 267 15.11 3.09 -8.71
C ASN A 267 14.47 2.11 -7.73
N ILE A 268 15.29 1.58 -6.82
CA ILE A 268 14.87 0.82 -5.65
C ILE A 268 15.29 1.67 -4.45
N LYS A 269 14.33 2.20 -3.68
CA LYS A 269 14.65 2.90 -2.44
C LYS A 269 14.79 1.89 -1.31
N GLY A 270 15.66 2.16 -0.33
CA GLY A 270 15.82 1.34 0.87
C GLY A 270 17.14 0.59 0.95
N ASP A 271 18.25 1.23 0.59
CA ASP A 271 19.64 0.80 0.86
C ASP A 271 19.90 -0.71 0.56
N ILE A 272 19.32 -1.20 -0.56
CA ILE A 272 19.43 -2.61 -0.96
C ILE A 272 20.89 -3.06 -1.10
N GLU A 273 21.80 -2.15 -1.42
CA GLU A 273 23.25 -2.38 -1.47
C GLU A 273 23.82 -2.83 -0.12
N CYS A 274 23.15 -2.48 0.97
CA CYS A 274 23.54 -2.81 2.34
C CYS A 274 22.81 -4.03 2.92
N TRP A 275 22.01 -4.72 2.13
CA TRP A 275 21.29 -5.90 2.65
C TRP A 275 22.24 -6.99 3.14
N ASP A 276 21.94 -7.54 4.31
CA ASP A 276 22.57 -8.78 4.76
C ASP A 276 21.95 -9.96 4.03
N VAL A 277 22.67 -10.47 3.04
CA VAL A 277 22.25 -11.59 2.19
C VAL A 277 23.04 -12.87 2.48
N SER A 278 23.72 -12.91 3.64
CA SER A 278 24.61 -14.03 4.02
C SER A 278 23.89 -15.38 4.17
N ASN A 279 22.58 -15.37 4.38
CA ASN A 279 21.75 -16.57 4.47
C ASN A 279 21.08 -16.95 3.14
N VAL A 280 21.20 -16.11 2.10
CA VAL A 280 20.56 -16.37 0.80
C VAL A 280 21.39 -17.37 0.00
N ASN A 281 20.77 -18.44 -0.43
CA ASN A 281 21.42 -19.49 -1.21
C ASN A 281 20.93 -19.58 -2.67
N ASP A 282 19.96 -18.77 -3.06
CA ASP A 282 19.42 -18.74 -4.42
C ASP A 282 19.14 -17.28 -4.87
N PHE A 283 19.91 -16.80 -5.84
CA PHE A 283 19.78 -15.51 -6.48
C PHE A 283 19.51 -15.62 -7.99
N ARG A 284 19.13 -16.79 -8.49
CA ARG A 284 18.95 -16.98 -9.92
C ARG A 284 18.02 -15.95 -10.50
N SER A 285 18.43 -15.37 -11.64
CA SER A 285 17.63 -14.39 -12.39
C SER A 285 17.12 -13.20 -11.59
N MET A 286 17.72 -12.86 -10.43
CA MET A 286 17.18 -11.82 -9.55
C MET A 286 16.97 -10.49 -10.27
N PHE A 287 17.91 -10.09 -11.15
CA PHE A 287 17.85 -8.86 -11.93
C PHE A 287 17.86 -9.12 -13.45
N TRP A 288 17.46 -10.32 -13.86
CA TRP A 288 17.39 -10.65 -15.28
C TRP A 288 16.47 -9.68 -16.03
N HIS A 289 16.96 -9.05 -17.10
CA HIS A 289 16.24 -8.00 -17.84
C HIS A 289 15.86 -6.73 -17.04
N CYS A 290 16.60 -6.37 -16.00
CA CYS A 290 16.53 -5.03 -15.38
C CYS A 290 17.38 -4.03 -16.19
N GLU A 291 16.97 -3.73 -17.40
CA GLU A 291 17.77 -3.05 -18.43
C GLU A 291 18.18 -1.62 -18.04
N ASN A 292 17.42 -0.96 -17.17
CA ASN A 292 17.59 0.44 -16.78
C ASN A 292 18.07 0.62 -15.33
N LEU A 293 18.22 -0.46 -14.56
CA LEU A 293 18.63 -0.40 -13.16
C LEU A 293 20.15 -0.20 -13.04
N ASN A 294 20.56 0.73 -12.16
CA ASN A 294 21.93 0.87 -11.71
C ASN A 294 22.01 0.52 -10.23
N LEU A 295 22.71 -0.54 -9.90
CA LEU A 295 22.83 -1.07 -8.54
C LEU A 295 24.20 -1.71 -8.32
N ASP A 296 24.88 -1.35 -7.24
CA ASP A 296 26.17 -1.93 -6.89
C ASP A 296 26.02 -2.99 -5.78
N CYS A 297 26.03 -4.27 -6.18
CA CYS A 297 26.01 -5.40 -5.25
C CYS A 297 27.41 -5.91 -4.89
N SER A 298 28.49 -5.18 -5.24
CA SER A 298 29.88 -5.67 -5.10
C SER A 298 30.27 -5.97 -3.64
N ASP A 299 29.66 -5.30 -2.68
CA ASP A 299 29.93 -5.49 -1.25
C ASP A 299 28.99 -6.47 -0.55
N TRP A 300 28.06 -7.10 -1.29
CA TRP A 300 27.22 -8.14 -0.72
C TRP A 300 28.04 -9.33 -0.23
N ASN A 301 27.79 -9.72 1.02
CA ASN A 301 28.37 -10.92 1.61
C ASN A 301 27.52 -12.14 1.23
N VAL A 302 27.74 -12.68 0.03
CA VAL A 302 26.99 -13.83 -0.49
C VAL A 302 27.74 -15.13 -0.20
N PRO A 303 27.04 -16.25 0.11
CA PRO A 303 27.67 -17.56 0.20
C PRO A 303 28.31 -17.97 -1.14
N VAL A 304 29.53 -18.49 -1.10
CA VAL A 304 30.26 -18.95 -2.31
C VAL A 304 29.46 -20.01 -3.08
N SER A 305 28.67 -20.83 -2.39
CA SER A 305 27.85 -21.90 -2.96
C SER A 305 26.47 -21.44 -3.42
N ALA A 306 26.12 -20.15 -3.25
CA ALA A 306 24.81 -19.64 -3.63
C ALA A 306 24.59 -19.76 -5.15
N ALA A 307 23.42 -20.24 -5.55
CA ALA A 307 23.03 -20.33 -6.94
C ALA A 307 22.73 -18.94 -7.50
N HIS A 308 23.39 -18.56 -8.60
CA HIS A 308 23.23 -17.23 -9.21
C HIS A 308 23.17 -17.26 -10.75
N PRO A 309 22.67 -18.34 -11.42
CA PRO A 309 22.59 -18.33 -12.86
C PRO A 309 21.68 -17.17 -13.33
N TYR A 310 22.12 -16.48 -14.36
CA TYR A 310 21.41 -15.36 -14.98
C TYR A 310 21.14 -14.17 -14.05
N PHE A 311 21.88 -14.00 -12.95
CA PHE A 311 21.66 -12.99 -11.93
C PHE A 311 21.38 -11.59 -12.51
N ASN A 312 22.25 -11.10 -13.42
CA ASN A 312 22.14 -9.77 -14.01
C ASN A 312 22.22 -9.78 -15.57
N VAL A 313 21.83 -10.87 -16.21
CA VAL A 313 21.81 -10.95 -17.67
C VAL A 313 20.82 -9.91 -18.22
N ASN A 314 21.27 -9.09 -19.18
CA ASN A 314 20.55 -7.93 -19.70
C ASN A 314 20.24 -6.84 -18.65
N ALA A 315 21.08 -6.73 -17.61
CA ALA A 315 21.03 -5.68 -16.59
C ALA A 315 22.45 -5.06 -16.45
N PRO A 316 22.93 -4.29 -17.44
CA PRO A 316 24.33 -3.86 -17.52
C PRO A 316 24.76 -2.91 -16.40
N GLY A 317 23.81 -2.23 -15.74
CA GLY A 317 24.07 -1.34 -14.61
C GLY A 317 24.12 -2.05 -13.27
N VAL A 318 23.83 -3.37 -13.19
CA VAL A 318 23.90 -4.14 -11.95
C VAL A 318 25.27 -4.79 -11.82
N ILE A 319 26.04 -4.37 -10.81
CA ILE A 319 27.38 -4.87 -10.51
C ILE A 319 27.30 -6.10 -9.62
N LEU A 320 27.96 -7.18 -10.04
CA LEU A 320 28.00 -8.45 -9.32
C LEU A 320 28.72 -8.35 -7.95
N PRO A 321 28.35 -9.16 -6.97
CA PRO A 321 29.17 -9.42 -5.78
C PRO A 321 30.59 -9.84 -6.17
N LYS A 322 31.60 -9.34 -5.42
CA LYS A 322 33.02 -9.60 -5.70
C LYS A 322 33.38 -11.08 -5.79
N VAL A 323 32.71 -11.92 -4.99
CA VAL A 323 32.95 -13.36 -4.99
C VAL A 323 32.49 -14.09 -6.27
N TRP A 324 31.68 -13.44 -7.08
CA TRP A 324 31.18 -13.98 -8.37
C TRP A 324 31.85 -13.35 -9.61
N GLN A 325 32.75 -12.37 -9.40
CA GLN A 325 33.57 -11.74 -10.46
C GLN A 325 34.85 -12.54 -10.74
#